data_bbe40bf8b3a9839023af36423d9c5b37
#
_entry.id   bbe40bf8b3a9839023af36423d9c5b37
#
_cell.length_a   1.000
_cell.length_b   1.000
_cell.length_c   1.000
_cell.angle_alpha   90.00
_cell.angle_beta   90.00
_cell.angle_gamma   90.00
#
_symmetry.space_group_name_H-M   'P 1'
#
loop_
_entity.id
_entity.type
_entity.pdbx_description
1 polymer ?
#
loop_
_entity_poly.entity_id
_entity_poly.type
_entity_poly.pdbx_seq_one_letter_code
_entity_poly.pdbx_strand_id
1 'polypeptide(L)'
;MTKRRGSGEDSIYKDGERWRGAIHLGYDDKGRRVRKKVSGRTRAEVAEKLRKLRKLVDAGTVPDDKITVKAFLDRWLAHSLPGTVAESTEDDYNDTVRLHLAPALGRKKLAKLTVLDVDKLWQAKRDAGYSANSIRIMRTVLRKALTQGEREGILPRNVAALSAAPHVVAKEGRTLTIDQAKALLDTVAGHRFDVAIMLALAYGLRRGEVLGLHWAAVDWDAGTVRLTHSVKRIKDRDKASGRKTRLVVGELKTPKSRRTLVLTPQLVAKLRTLHTRQAKAKIAAGELWQDHGLVFASEIGTPMDPDNFSHIFSKLAKRAGLGHWHPHELRHSGASLMLAQGTPLHVVSEILGHTSIAITKDVYGHLLVDDKRAAAEAMSGALFGA
;
A
#
# COMPACT_ATOMS: atom_id res chain seq x y z
N MET A 1 21.35 -58.74 27.35
CA MET A 1 21.86 -58.09 26.13
C MET A 1 21.02 -56.86 25.83
N THR A 2 21.54 -55.64 26.07
CA THR A 2 20.86 -54.37 25.78
C THR A 2 20.96 -54.09 24.28
N LYS A 3 19.83 -54.13 23.59
CA LYS A 3 19.73 -53.81 22.15
C LYS A 3 20.30 -52.40 21.88
N ARG A 4 21.39 -52.31 21.10
CA ARG A 4 21.92 -51.02 20.61
C ARG A 4 20.82 -50.32 19.82
N ARG A 5 20.45 -49.11 20.25
CA ARG A 5 19.47 -48.28 19.54
C ARG A 5 20.04 -47.83 18.20
N GLY A 6 19.19 -47.84 17.15
CA GLY A 6 19.57 -47.38 15.83
C GLY A 6 19.91 -45.88 15.83
N SER A 7 20.81 -45.46 14.94
CA SER A 7 21.15 -44.05 14.73
C SER A 7 19.88 -43.34 14.23
N GLY A 8 19.34 -42.43 15.06
CA GLY A 8 18.12 -41.64 14.71
C GLY A 8 16.91 -41.86 15.63
N GLU A 9 16.96 -42.84 16.57
CA GLU A 9 15.84 -43.04 17.48
C GLU A 9 15.77 -41.99 18.59
N ASP A 10 14.53 -41.51 18.89
CA ASP A 10 14.27 -40.59 19.99
C ASP A 10 14.62 -41.24 21.35
N SER A 11 15.32 -40.50 22.18
CA SER A 11 15.67 -40.97 23.50
C SER A 11 14.66 -40.52 24.54
N ILE A 12 14.07 -41.47 25.30
CA ILE A 12 13.25 -41.15 26.47
C ILE A 12 13.92 -41.81 27.69
N TYR A 13 14.22 -40.99 28.71
CA TYR A 13 14.86 -41.42 29.94
C TYR A 13 14.27 -40.72 31.16
N LYS A 14 14.41 -41.29 32.33
CA LYS A 14 14.00 -40.70 33.60
C LYS A 14 15.14 -39.86 34.14
N ASP A 15 14.86 -38.65 34.57
CA ASP A 15 15.82 -37.70 35.13
C ASP A 15 15.19 -37.14 36.42
N GLY A 16 15.58 -37.66 37.56
CA GLY A 16 14.94 -37.40 38.84
C GLY A 16 13.47 -37.84 38.84
N GLU A 17 12.58 -36.93 39.23
CA GLU A 17 11.11 -37.16 39.25
C GLU A 17 10.46 -36.96 37.89
N ARG A 18 11.20 -36.53 36.85
CA ARG A 18 10.63 -36.26 35.54
C ARG A 18 11.19 -37.15 34.45
N TRP A 19 10.34 -37.41 33.46
CA TRP A 19 10.76 -38.03 32.22
C TRP A 19 11.20 -36.98 31.24
N ARG A 20 12.31 -37.23 30.53
CA ARG A 20 12.86 -36.39 29.46
C ARG A 20 12.96 -37.18 28.17
N GLY A 21 12.84 -36.47 27.07
CA GLY A 21 13.09 -36.99 25.74
C GLY A 21 13.75 -35.95 24.85
N ALA A 22 14.42 -36.41 23.80
CA ALA A 22 15.05 -35.53 22.84
C ALA A 22 14.92 -36.10 21.43
N ILE A 23 14.58 -35.22 20.49
CA ILE A 23 14.63 -35.44 19.04
C ILE A 23 15.88 -34.78 18.45
N HIS A 24 16.52 -35.47 17.51
CA HIS A 24 17.65 -34.93 16.76
C HIS A 24 17.17 -34.12 15.58
N LEU A 25 17.69 -32.87 15.41
CA LEU A 25 17.28 -31.92 14.38
C LEU A 25 18.38 -31.69 13.31
N GLY A 26 19.44 -32.51 13.32
CA GLY A 26 20.59 -32.32 12.43
C GLY A 26 21.79 -31.73 13.15
N TYR A 27 22.64 -31.04 12.39
CA TYR A 27 23.86 -30.40 12.87
C TYR A 27 23.79 -28.90 12.56
N ASP A 28 24.38 -28.08 13.43
CA ASP A 28 24.57 -26.64 13.16
C ASP A 28 25.73 -26.40 12.20
N ASP A 29 25.92 -25.14 11.79
CA ASP A 29 26.99 -24.71 10.87
C ASP A 29 28.41 -25.02 11.41
N LYS A 30 28.53 -25.34 12.70
CA LYS A 30 29.77 -25.76 13.38
C LYS A 30 29.87 -27.26 13.58
N GLY A 31 29.03 -28.04 12.93
CA GLY A 31 29.02 -29.51 13.03
C GLY A 31 28.52 -30.08 14.38
N ARG A 32 27.92 -29.26 15.26
CA ARG A 32 27.43 -29.71 16.56
C ARG A 32 26.00 -30.21 16.43
N ARG A 33 25.67 -31.32 17.09
CA ARG A 33 24.32 -31.90 17.09
C ARG A 33 23.30 -30.96 17.70
N VAL A 34 22.29 -30.58 16.92
CA VAL A 34 21.12 -29.83 17.39
C VAL A 34 20.07 -30.81 17.89
N ARG A 35 19.63 -30.63 19.14
CA ARG A 35 18.61 -31.47 19.76
C ARG A 35 17.52 -30.63 20.41
N LYS A 36 16.27 -31.00 20.19
CA LYS A 36 15.14 -30.41 20.92
C LYS A 36 14.69 -31.34 22.02
N LYS A 37 14.71 -30.85 23.28
CA LYS A 37 14.37 -31.61 24.48
C LYS A 37 12.93 -31.34 24.87
N VAL A 38 12.21 -32.36 25.33
CA VAL A 38 10.89 -32.28 25.94
C VAL A 38 10.90 -32.96 27.30
N SER A 39 10.01 -32.55 28.20
CA SER A 39 9.88 -33.18 29.54
C SER A 39 8.42 -33.36 29.91
N GLY A 40 8.15 -34.31 30.79
CA GLY A 40 6.82 -34.61 31.29
C GLY A 40 6.87 -35.34 32.64
N ARG A 41 5.71 -35.49 33.26
CA ARG A 41 5.57 -36.23 34.51
C ARG A 41 5.60 -37.76 34.26
N THR A 42 5.12 -38.19 33.10
CA THR A 42 5.06 -39.63 32.74
C THR A 42 5.82 -39.88 31.43
N ARG A 43 6.24 -41.14 31.24
CA ARG A 43 6.88 -41.60 29.99
C ARG A 43 5.92 -41.45 28.79
N ALA A 44 4.63 -41.73 28.99
CA ALA A 44 3.61 -41.60 27.95
C ALA A 44 3.44 -40.15 27.48
N GLU A 45 3.41 -39.19 28.39
CA GLU A 45 3.36 -37.76 28.09
C GLU A 45 4.55 -37.30 27.23
N VAL A 46 5.77 -37.75 27.55
CA VAL A 46 6.98 -37.42 26.80
C VAL A 46 6.96 -38.07 25.40
N ALA A 47 6.50 -39.34 25.32
CA ALA A 47 6.37 -40.03 24.04
C ALA A 47 5.38 -39.30 23.10
N GLU A 48 4.24 -38.84 23.63
CA GLU A 48 3.26 -38.08 22.86
C GLU A 48 3.83 -36.73 22.39
N LYS A 49 4.52 -36.00 23.27
CA LYS A 49 5.21 -34.76 22.93
C LYS A 49 6.26 -34.97 21.83
N LEU A 50 7.07 -36.00 21.91
CA LEU A 50 8.06 -36.34 20.88
C LEU A 50 7.38 -36.69 19.54
N ARG A 51 6.30 -37.49 19.57
CA ARG A 51 5.55 -37.83 18.35
C ARG A 51 4.98 -36.59 17.66
N LYS A 52 4.41 -35.63 18.43
CA LYS A 52 3.91 -34.37 17.89
C LYS A 52 5.06 -33.54 17.31
N LEU A 53 6.19 -33.46 18.00
CA LEU A 53 7.36 -32.72 17.56
C LEU A 53 7.97 -33.34 16.29
N ARG A 54 8.04 -34.70 16.23
CA ARG A 54 8.54 -35.39 15.02
C ARG A 54 7.69 -35.09 13.80
N LYS A 55 6.36 -35.13 13.92
CA LYS A 55 5.46 -34.76 12.82
C LYS A 55 5.74 -33.35 12.29
N LEU A 56 6.05 -32.39 13.18
CA LEU A 56 6.41 -31.03 12.76
C LEU A 56 7.76 -30.98 12.05
N VAL A 57 8.75 -31.71 12.58
CA VAL A 57 10.10 -31.77 11.98
C VAL A 57 10.07 -32.47 10.64
N ASP A 58 9.33 -33.57 10.51
CA ASP A 58 9.15 -34.31 9.25
C ASP A 58 8.41 -33.45 8.20
N ALA A 59 7.57 -32.53 8.64
CA ALA A 59 6.93 -31.48 7.81
C ALA A 59 7.84 -30.26 7.56
N GLY A 60 9.13 -30.33 7.90
CA GLY A 60 10.08 -29.24 7.69
C GLY A 60 9.99 -28.07 8.68
N THR A 61 9.22 -28.24 9.78
CA THR A 61 9.01 -27.18 10.77
C THR A 61 9.77 -27.49 12.06
N VAL A 62 10.67 -26.57 12.44
CA VAL A 62 11.39 -26.60 13.73
C VAL A 62 10.94 -25.41 14.58
N PRO A 63 9.87 -25.53 15.39
CA PRO A 63 9.36 -24.39 16.16
C PRO A 63 10.43 -23.87 17.13
N ASP A 64 10.70 -22.57 17.09
CA ASP A 64 11.51 -21.91 18.12
C ASP A 64 10.61 -21.47 19.28
N ASP A 65 10.65 -22.25 20.37
CA ASP A 65 9.84 -21.98 21.58
C ASP A 65 10.33 -20.76 22.37
N LYS A 66 11.49 -20.20 22.02
CA LYS A 66 12.09 -19.08 22.75
C LYS A 66 11.76 -17.74 22.13
N ILE A 67 11.64 -17.68 20.82
CA ILE A 67 11.39 -16.42 20.10
C ILE A 67 10.03 -15.84 20.47
N THR A 68 9.99 -14.55 20.74
CA THR A 68 8.74 -13.81 20.95
C THR A 68 8.22 -13.27 19.61
N VAL A 69 6.93 -12.94 19.56
CA VAL A 69 6.32 -12.30 18.37
C VAL A 69 7.06 -11.00 18.04
N LYS A 70 7.42 -10.18 19.04
CA LYS A 70 8.18 -8.94 18.80
C LYS A 70 9.54 -9.25 18.16
N ALA A 71 10.33 -10.13 18.74
CA ALA A 71 11.65 -10.46 18.22
C ALA A 71 11.59 -11.04 16.80
N PHE A 72 10.55 -11.82 16.49
CA PHE A 72 10.33 -12.33 15.14
C PHE A 72 9.97 -11.20 14.15
N LEU A 73 9.04 -10.30 14.54
CA LEU A 73 8.64 -9.17 13.69
C LEU A 73 9.82 -8.21 13.45
N ASP A 74 10.60 -7.91 14.48
CA ASP A 74 11.80 -7.06 14.34
C ASP A 74 12.82 -7.69 13.37
N ARG A 75 13.06 -9.01 13.49
CA ARG A 75 13.94 -9.75 12.56
C ARG A 75 13.41 -9.73 11.14
N TRP A 76 12.11 -9.95 10.96
CA TRP A 76 11.46 -9.90 9.64
C TRP A 76 11.60 -8.52 8.99
N LEU A 77 11.36 -7.44 9.75
CA LEU A 77 11.52 -6.06 9.27
C LEU A 77 12.96 -5.74 8.90
N ALA A 78 13.94 -6.26 9.65
CA ALA A 78 15.35 -5.97 9.43
C ALA A 78 15.98 -6.75 8.27
N HIS A 79 15.56 -7.99 8.05
CA HIS A 79 16.28 -8.92 7.14
C HIS A 79 15.44 -9.44 5.98
N SER A 80 14.15 -9.68 6.17
CA SER A 80 13.32 -10.33 5.13
C SER A 80 12.49 -9.35 4.32
N LEU A 81 12.18 -8.18 4.87
CA LEU A 81 11.35 -7.17 4.20
C LEU A 81 12.13 -6.27 3.25
N PRO A 82 13.36 -5.79 3.57
CA PRO A 82 14.08 -4.83 2.74
C PRO A 82 14.22 -5.31 1.28
N GLY A 83 14.00 -4.40 0.34
CA GLY A 83 14.05 -4.70 -1.10
C GLY A 83 12.87 -5.48 -1.66
N THR A 84 11.98 -6.05 -0.83
CA THR A 84 10.78 -6.77 -1.32
C THR A 84 9.59 -5.85 -1.58
N VAL A 85 9.61 -4.67 -1.01
CA VAL A 85 8.60 -3.61 -1.17
C VAL A 85 9.25 -2.25 -1.34
N ALA A 86 8.47 -1.23 -1.67
CA ALA A 86 9.00 0.12 -1.73
C ALA A 86 9.31 0.67 -0.34
N GLU A 87 10.28 1.59 -0.26
CA GLU A 87 10.73 2.27 0.97
C GLU A 87 9.56 2.82 1.80
N SER A 88 8.61 3.52 1.17
CA SER A 88 7.42 4.02 1.86
C SER A 88 6.54 2.91 2.44
N THR A 89 6.49 1.74 1.80
CA THR A 89 5.75 0.58 2.31
C THR A 89 6.49 -0.09 3.47
N GLU A 90 7.83 -0.11 3.42
CA GLU A 90 8.64 -0.56 4.56
C GLU A 90 8.37 0.32 5.78
N ASP A 91 8.32 1.65 5.59
CA ASP A 91 8.03 2.60 6.65
C ASP A 91 6.64 2.38 7.27
N ASP A 92 5.62 2.17 6.43
CA ASP A 92 4.26 1.86 6.87
C ASP A 92 4.19 0.53 7.65
N TYR A 93 4.96 -0.47 7.22
CA TYR A 93 5.02 -1.77 7.90
C TYR A 93 5.75 -1.67 9.23
N ASN A 94 6.86 -0.92 9.29
CA ASN A 94 7.56 -0.63 10.54
C ASN A 94 6.64 0.07 11.54
N ASP A 95 5.91 1.11 11.10
CA ASP A 95 4.97 1.81 11.98
C ASP A 95 3.81 0.91 12.42
N THR A 96 3.26 0.10 11.54
CA THR A 96 2.21 -0.87 11.89
C THR A 96 2.69 -1.87 12.94
N VAL A 97 3.89 -2.40 12.81
CA VAL A 97 4.47 -3.29 13.81
C VAL A 97 4.70 -2.57 15.12
N ARG A 98 5.35 -1.41 15.08
CA ARG A 98 5.74 -0.64 16.27
C ARG A 98 4.54 -0.13 17.06
N LEU A 99 3.52 0.40 16.37
CA LEU A 99 2.39 1.09 17.01
C LEU A 99 1.24 0.13 17.37
N HIS A 100 1.10 -0.98 16.65
CA HIS A 100 -0.10 -1.82 16.77
C HIS A 100 0.18 -3.27 17.11
N LEU A 101 1.12 -3.93 16.43
CA LEU A 101 1.31 -5.37 16.57
C LEU A 101 2.20 -5.73 17.77
N ALA A 102 3.36 -5.08 17.89
CA ALA A 102 4.31 -5.35 18.97
C ALA A 102 3.76 -5.01 20.37
N PRO A 103 3.03 -3.90 20.59
CA PRO A 103 2.43 -3.64 21.90
C PRO A 103 1.40 -4.68 22.31
N ALA A 104 0.61 -5.22 21.37
CA ALA A 104 -0.48 -6.15 21.65
C ALA A 104 -0.03 -7.61 21.75
N LEU A 105 0.83 -8.06 20.84
CA LEU A 105 1.20 -9.47 20.70
C LEU A 105 2.66 -9.75 21.05
N GLY A 106 3.50 -8.72 21.13
CA GLY A 106 4.95 -8.83 21.13
C GLY A 106 5.54 -9.66 22.28
N ARG A 107 4.92 -9.63 23.46
CA ARG A 107 5.39 -10.39 24.63
C ARG A 107 5.10 -11.91 24.52
N LYS A 108 4.19 -12.30 23.65
CA LYS A 108 3.78 -13.69 23.48
C LYS A 108 4.88 -14.48 22.76
N LYS A 109 5.07 -15.72 23.14
CA LYS A 109 5.93 -16.65 22.40
C LYS A 109 5.30 -16.92 21.02
N LEU A 110 6.09 -16.86 19.96
CA LEU A 110 5.62 -17.03 18.59
C LEU A 110 4.93 -18.41 18.39
N ALA A 111 5.52 -19.46 18.93
CA ALA A 111 4.96 -20.83 18.90
C ALA A 111 3.63 -21.00 19.66
N LYS A 112 3.27 -20.03 20.53
CA LYS A 112 2.02 -20.01 21.31
C LYS A 112 0.99 -19.02 20.78
N LEU A 113 1.29 -18.33 19.67
CA LEU A 113 0.35 -17.41 19.03
C LEU A 113 -0.79 -18.20 18.41
N THR A 114 -2.03 -17.84 18.75
CA THR A 114 -3.25 -18.51 18.29
C THR A 114 -4.10 -17.59 17.41
N VAL A 115 -5.02 -18.18 16.63
CA VAL A 115 -6.02 -17.42 15.86
C VAL A 115 -6.85 -16.53 16.81
N LEU A 116 -7.24 -17.06 17.96
CA LEU A 116 -8.03 -16.31 18.96
C LEU A 116 -7.29 -15.07 19.47
N ASP A 117 -5.96 -15.11 19.63
CA ASP A 117 -5.19 -13.92 20.02
C ASP A 117 -5.25 -12.83 18.98
N VAL A 118 -5.17 -13.24 17.71
CA VAL A 118 -5.24 -12.32 16.57
C VAL A 118 -6.65 -11.75 16.43
N ASP A 119 -7.70 -12.56 16.59
CA ASP A 119 -9.08 -12.09 16.52
C ASP A 119 -9.41 -11.14 17.69
N LYS A 120 -8.91 -11.41 18.90
CA LYS A 120 -9.02 -10.49 20.05
C LYS A 120 -8.34 -9.14 19.77
N LEU A 121 -7.19 -9.15 19.10
CA LEU A 121 -6.53 -7.91 18.69
C LEU A 121 -7.41 -7.12 17.72
N TRP A 122 -8.00 -7.76 16.71
CA TRP A 122 -8.87 -7.06 15.77
C TRP A 122 -10.12 -6.52 16.44
N GLN A 123 -10.69 -7.25 17.40
CA GLN A 123 -11.81 -6.74 18.19
C GLN A 123 -11.39 -5.51 19.01
N ALA A 124 -10.31 -5.58 19.77
CA ALA A 124 -9.80 -4.45 20.54
C ALA A 124 -9.52 -3.20 19.68
N LYS A 125 -9.06 -3.40 18.42
CA LYS A 125 -8.86 -2.29 17.48
C LYS A 125 -10.19 -1.69 17.00
N ARG A 126 -11.23 -2.52 16.78
CA ARG A 126 -12.59 -2.02 16.48
C ARG A 126 -13.14 -1.20 17.63
N ASP A 127 -13.03 -1.72 18.85
CA ASP A 127 -13.52 -1.06 20.08
C ASP A 127 -12.80 0.27 20.33
N ALA A 128 -11.52 0.37 19.90
CA ALA A 128 -10.73 1.61 19.95
C ALA A 128 -11.02 2.57 18.77
N GLY A 129 -12.05 2.30 17.93
CA GLY A 129 -12.48 3.18 16.85
C GLY A 129 -11.67 3.12 15.56
N TYR A 130 -10.77 2.13 15.38
CA TYR A 130 -10.05 1.98 14.12
C TYR A 130 -10.98 1.51 13.00
N SER A 131 -10.82 2.10 11.80
CA SER A 131 -11.58 1.69 10.63
C SER A 131 -11.29 0.24 10.23
N ALA A 132 -12.28 -0.43 9.61
CA ALA A 132 -12.11 -1.77 9.05
C ALA A 132 -10.92 -1.86 8.09
N ASN A 133 -10.69 -0.80 7.29
CA ASN A 133 -9.54 -0.73 6.39
C ASN A 133 -8.19 -0.66 7.14
N SER A 134 -8.10 0.11 8.22
CA SER A 134 -6.89 0.16 9.06
C SER A 134 -6.58 -1.21 9.65
N ILE A 135 -7.60 -1.92 10.15
CA ILE A 135 -7.43 -3.28 10.70
C ILE A 135 -7.02 -4.27 9.59
N ARG A 136 -7.58 -4.13 8.38
CA ARG A 136 -7.18 -4.94 7.22
C ARG A 136 -5.70 -4.74 6.86
N ILE A 137 -5.19 -3.52 6.94
CA ILE A 137 -3.76 -3.21 6.73
C ILE A 137 -2.92 -3.90 7.80
N MET A 138 -3.27 -3.74 9.08
CA MET A 138 -2.56 -4.40 10.19
C MET A 138 -2.53 -5.94 10.01
N ARG A 139 -3.67 -6.54 9.62
CA ARG A 139 -3.75 -7.97 9.32
C ARG A 139 -2.85 -8.37 8.16
N THR A 140 -2.81 -7.56 7.10
CA THR A 140 -1.95 -7.81 5.93
C THR A 140 -0.48 -7.83 6.32
N VAL A 141 -0.02 -6.90 7.16
CA VAL A 141 1.35 -6.86 7.66
C VAL A 141 1.67 -8.09 8.49
N LEU A 142 0.82 -8.42 9.47
CA LEU A 142 1.01 -9.62 10.31
C LEU A 142 1.01 -10.90 9.48
N ARG A 143 0.04 -11.03 8.54
CA ARG A 143 -0.04 -12.18 7.64
C ARG A 143 1.23 -12.34 6.81
N LYS A 144 1.76 -11.24 6.24
CA LYS A 144 2.97 -11.27 5.42
C LYS A 144 4.19 -11.72 6.24
N ALA A 145 4.35 -11.20 7.45
CA ALA A 145 5.41 -11.61 8.36
C ALA A 145 5.31 -13.10 8.74
N LEU A 146 4.11 -13.55 9.14
CA LEU A 146 3.91 -14.96 9.53
C LEU A 146 4.03 -15.93 8.34
N THR A 147 3.68 -15.52 7.11
CA THR A 147 3.96 -16.32 5.90
C THR A 147 5.46 -16.52 5.70
N GLN A 148 6.29 -15.53 6.02
CA GLN A 148 7.73 -15.71 6.00
C GLN A 148 8.17 -16.73 7.07
N GLY A 149 7.59 -16.69 8.27
CA GLY A 149 7.86 -17.67 9.31
C GLY A 149 7.46 -19.11 8.96
N GLU A 150 6.40 -19.28 8.16
CA GLU A 150 6.04 -20.58 7.57
C GLU A 150 7.11 -21.07 6.57
N ARG A 151 7.53 -20.18 5.65
CA ARG A 151 8.56 -20.49 4.65
C ARG A 151 9.90 -20.86 5.29
N GLU A 152 10.24 -20.23 6.40
CA GLU A 152 11.44 -20.50 7.18
C GLU A 152 11.30 -21.76 8.08
N GLY A 153 10.16 -22.44 8.06
CA GLY A 153 9.91 -23.59 8.91
C GLY A 153 9.84 -23.29 10.41
N ILE A 154 9.64 -22.03 10.82
CA ILE A 154 9.54 -21.61 12.22
C ILE A 154 8.13 -21.81 12.75
N LEU A 155 7.13 -21.65 11.88
CA LEU A 155 5.71 -21.79 12.16
C LEU A 155 5.09 -22.90 11.33
N PRO A 156 4.24 -23.76 11.91
CA PRO A 156 3.52 -24.78 11.16
C PRO A 156 2.34 -24.22 10.35
N ARG A 157 1.86 -23.02 10.67
CA ARG A 157 0.73 -22.36 9.99
C ARG A 157 0.66 -20.87 10.33
N ASN A 158 0.10 -20.11 9.39
CA ASN A 158 -0.11 -18.67 9.54
C ASN A 158 -1.47 -18.38 10.22
N VAL A 159 -1.45 -18.11 11.51
CA VAL A 159 -2.66 -17.80 12.29
C VAL A 159 -3.35 -16.50 11.86
N ALA A 160 -2.62 -15.53 11.29
CA ALA A 160 -3.23 -14.33 10.77
C ALA A 160 -3.96 -14.55 9.44
N ALA A 161 -3.56 -15.54 8.66
CA ALA A 161 -4.30 -15.94 7.46
C ALA A 161 -5.64 -16.60 7.83
N LEU A 162 -5.66 -17.35 8.93
CA LEU A 162 -6.84 -18.05 9.45
C LEU A 162 -7.77 -17.14 10.26
N SER A 163 -7.31 -15.97 10.72
CA SER A 163 -8.13 -15.03 11.47
C SER A 163 -9.19 -14.36 10.59
N ALA A 164 -10.33 -13.99 11.19
CA ALA A 164 -11.43 -13.33 10.50
C ALA A 164 -10.97 -11.98 9.90
N ALA A 165 -11.15 -11.83 8.58
CA ALA A 165 -10.88 -10.55 7.92
C ALA A 165 -11.99 -9.55 8.27
N PRO A 166 -11.67 -8.30 8.63
CA PRO A 166 -12.69 -7.28 8.77
C PRO A 166 -13.42 -7.07 7.43
N HIS A 167 -14.73 -7.01 7.48
CA HIS A 167 -15.53 -6.64 6.31
C HIS A 167 -15.35 -5.14 6.08
N VAL A 168 -14.81 -4.76 4.93
CA VAL A 168 -14.65 -3.37 4.52
C VAL A 168 -15.77 -3.04 3.56
N VAL A 169 -16.71 -2.22 4.00
CA VAL A 169 -17.71 -1.64 3.10
C VAL A 169 -17.03 -0.49 2.36
N ALA A 170 -16.94 -0.60 1.04
CA ALA A 170 -16.46 0.49 0.21
C ALA A 170 -17.43 1.67 0.34
N LYS A 171 -16.93 2.81 0.80
CA LYS A 171 -17.70 4.06 0.72
C LYS A 171 -17.56 4.61 -0.68
N GLU A 172 -18.66 4.98 -1.30
CA GLU A 172 -18.61 5.72 -2.55
C GLU A 172 -17.84 7.02 -2.34
N GLY A 173 -16.88 7.28 -3.25
CA GLY A 173 -16.14 8.53 -3.24
C GLY A 173 -17.08 9.68 -3.64
N ARG A 174 -16.93 10.84 -2.98
CA ARG A 174 -17.65 12.04 -3.40
C ARG A 174 -17.17 12.45 -4.80
N THR A 175 -18.11 12.89 -5.63
CA THR A 175 -17.84 13.38 -6.98
C THR A 175 -18.47 14.75 -7.17
N LEU A 176 -17.83 15.59 -7.98
CA LEU A 176 -18.36 16.89 -8.37
C LEU A 176 -19.40 16.73 -9.48
N THR A 177 -20.45 17.53 -9.44
CA THR A 177 -21.28 17.80 -10.61
C THR A 177 -20.49 18.68 -11.60
N ILE A 178 -20.98 18.78 -12.85
CA ILE A 178 -20.38 19.67 -13.85
C ILE A 178 -20.36 21.13 -13.36
N ASP A 179 -21.42 21.61 -12.75
CA ASP A 179 -21.52 22.98 -12.27
C ASP A 179 -20.57 23.24 -11.10
N GLN A 180 -20.44 22.25 -10.18
CA GLN A 180 -19.44 22.31 -9.09
C GLN A 180 -18.01 22.30 -9.63
N ALA A 181 -17.75 21.52 -10.69
CA ALA A 181 -16.44 21.48 -11.33
C ALA A 181 -16.11 22.82 -12.00
N LYS A 182 -17.07 23.45 -12.70
CA LYS A 182 -16.91 24.79 -13.28
C LYS A 182 -16.66 25.85 -12.19
N ALA A 183 -17.49 25.89 -11.14
CA ALA A 183 -17.33 26.82 -10.03
C ALA A 183 -15.96 26.70 -9.34
N LEU A 184 -15.45 25.46 -9.20
CA LEU A 184 -14.10 25.23 -8.71
C LEU A 184 -13.04 25.83 -9.65
N LEU A 185 -13.16 25.55 -10.97
CA LEU A 185 -12.19 26.04 -11.97
C LEU A 185 -12.20 27.57 -12.07
N ASP A 186 -13.35 28.19 -11.95
CA ASP A 186 -13.49 29.67 -11.92
C ASP A 186 -12.85 30.25 -10.64
N THR A 187 -13.08 29.62 -9.50
CA THR A 187 -12.51 30.03 -8.21
C THR A 187 -10.97 29.95 -8.20
N VAL A 188 -10.39 28.98 -8.89
CA VAL A 188 -8.94 28.78 -8.93
C VAL A 188 -8.27 29.50 -10.08
N ALA A 189 -9.01 30.17 -10.95
CA ALA A 189 -8.47 30.88 -12.11
C ALA A 189 -7.37 31.89 -11.70
N GLY A 190 -6.22 31.82 -12.35
CA GLY A 190 -5.05 32.66 -12.05
C GLY A 190 -4.26 32.27 -10.81
N HIS A 191 -4.75 31.31 -9.99
CA HIS A 191 -3.95 30.78 -8.90
C HIS A 191 -2.77 29.96 -9.43
N ARG A 192 -1.65 29.94 -8.68
CA ARG A 192 -0.43 29.19 -9.08
C ARG A 192 -0.66 27.69 -9.38
N PHE A 193 -1.71 27.10 -8.85
CA PHE A 193 -2.09 25.70 -9.05
C PHE A 193 -3.34 25.51 -9.89
N ASP A 194 -3.82 26.54 -10.59
CA ASP A 194 -4.99 26.42 -11.46
C ASP A 194 -4.85 25.30 -12.50
N VAL A 195 -3.72 25.25 -13.22
CA VAL A 195 -3.42 24.21 -14.21
C VAL A 195 -3.26 22.84 -13.54
N ALA A 196 -2.67 22.76 -12.34
CA ALA A 196 -2.53 21.52 -11.60
C ALA A 196 -3.90 20.92 -11.25
N ILE A 197 -4.83 21.76 -10.77
CA ILE A 197 -6.19 21.38 -10.42
C ILE A 197 -6.98 20.98 -11.68
N MET A 198 -6.82 21.73 -12.78
CA MET A 198 -7.42 21.38 -14.08
C MET A 198 -6.97 19.99 -14.56
N LEU A 199 -5.66 19.72 -14.57
CA LEU A 199 -5.12 18.42 -14.98
C LEU A 199 -5.60 17.29 -14.06
N ALA A 200 -5.62 17.53 -12.73
CA ALA A 200 -6.11 16.56 -11.76
C ALA A 200 -7.58 16.22 -11.98
N LEU A 201 -8.39 17.19 -12.33
CA LEU A 201 -9.82 17.01 -12.59
C LEU A 201 -10.07 16.43 -13.98
N ALA A 202 -9.52 17.01 -15.05
CA ALA A 202 -9.81 16.60 -16.42
C ALA A 202 -9.33 15.20 -16.76
N TYR A 203 -8.18 14.77 -16.18
CA TYR A 203 -7.59 13.45 -16.45
C TYR A 203 -7.55 12.54 -15.23
N GLY A 204 -8.12 12.94 -14.12
CA GLY A 204 -8.13 12.14 -12.90
C GLY A 204 -6.74 11.81 -12.37
N LEU A 205 -5.76 12.73 -12.49
CA LEU A 205 -4.39 12.48 -12.09
C LEU A 205 -4.26 12.33 -10.57
N ARG A 206 -3.37 11.43 -10.15
CA ARG A 206 -3.00 11.34 -8.75
C ARG A 206 -2.20 12.58 -8.34
N ARG A 207 -2.37 13.05 -7.11
CA ARG A 207 -1.64 14.21 -6.55
C ARG A 207 -0.14 14.17 -6.86
N GLY A 208 0.49 13.02 -6.60
CA GLY A 208 1.93 12.85 -6.85
C GLY A 208 2.30 12.87 -8.34
N GLU A 209 1.42 12.38 -9.23
CA GLU A 209 1.62 12.43 -10.69
C GLU A 209 1.60 13.87 -11.20
N VAL A 210 0.62 14.67 -10.74
CA VAL A 210 0.56 16.11 -11.07
C VAL A 210 1.84 16.80 -10.66
N LEU A 211 2.25 16.65 -9.39
CA LEU A 211 3.43 17.33 -8.86
C LEU A 211 4.75 16.81 -9.43
N GLY A 212 4.76 15.57 -9.96
CA GLY A 212 5.92 14.96 -10.62
C GLY A 212 6.00 15.20 -12.12
N LEU A 213 5.14 16.05 -12.68
CA LEU A 213 5.15 16.35 -14.10
C LEU A 213 6.38 17.21 -14.46
N HIS A 214 7.11 16.80 -15.52
CA HIS A 214 8.29 17.49 -16.00
C HIS A 214 7.99 18.23 -17.31
N TRP A 215 8.62 19.37 -17.53
CA TRP A 215 8.53 20.12 -18.79
C TRP A 215 9.03 19.29 -19.99
N ALA A 216 10.08 18.52 -19.80
CA ALA A 216 10.62 17.64 -20.84
C ALA A 216 9.65 16.52 -21.29
N ALA A 217 8.58 16.28 -20.51
CA ALA A 217 7.54 15.30 -20.85
C ALA A 217 6.37 15.91 -21.63
N VAL A 218 6.37 17.23 -21.87
CA VAL A 218 5.35 17.94 -22.65
C VAL A 218 5.82 18.03 -24.11
N ASP A 219 5.07 17.42 -25.00
CA ASP A 219 5.23 17.59 -26.44
C ASP A 219 4.29 18.71 -26.89
N TRP A 220 4.87 19.84 -27.23
CA TRP A 220 4.15 21.06 -27.60
C TRP A 220 3.52 21.00 -28.98
N ASP A 221 4.10 20.23 -29.89
CA ASP A 221 3.67 20.11 -31.27
C ASP A 221 2.57 19.05 -31.40
N ALA A 222 2.76 17.90 -30.76
CA ALA A 222 1.73 16.87 -30.67
C ALA A 222 0.60 17.22 -29.68
N GLY A 223 0.75 18.24 -28.84
CA GLY A 223 -0.20 18.58 -27.80
C GLY A 223 -0.40 17.44 -26.79
N THR A 224 0.68 16.77 -26.40
CA THR A 224 0.60 15.64 -25.47
C THR A 224 1.49 15.84 -24.24
N VAL A 225 1.21 15.06 -23.19
CA VAL A 225 2.07 14.99 -21.99
C VAL A 225 2.23 13.56 -21.53
N ARG A 226 3.48 13.16 -21.29
CA ARG A 226 3.81 11.81 -20.80
C ARG A 226 4.01 11.81 -19.29
N LEU A 227 3.21 11.03 -18.59
CA LEU A 227 3.34 10.82 -17.15
C LEU A 227 4.39 9.73 -16.87
N THR A 228 5.49 10.10 -16.24
CA THR A 228 6.62 9.20 -15.97
C THR A 228 7.03 9.20 -14.50
N HIS A 229 6.79 10.30 -13.79
CA HIS A 229 7.27 10.52 -12.43
C HIS A 229 6.15 10.87 -11.45
N SER A 230 6.45 10.75 -10.18
CA SER A 230 5.58 11.21 -9.10
C SER A 230 6.41 11.75 -7.93
N VAL A 231 5.90 12.80 -7.28
CA VAL A 231 6.46 13.30 -6.01
C VAL A 231 5.82 12.57 -4.85
N LYS A 232 6.66 12.14 -3.90
CA LYS A 232 6.24 11.49 -2.66
C LYS A 232 7.00 12.08 -1.48
N ARG A 233 6.35 12.15 -0.32
CA ARG A 233 7.00 12.37 0.95
C ARG A 233 7.27 11.01 1.58
N ILE A 234 8.51 10.74 1.96
CA ILE A 234 8.94 9.52 2.65
C ILE A 234 9.72 9.90 3.91
N LYS A 235 9.91 8.94 4.83
CA LYS A 235 10.77 9.17 6.00
C LYS A 235 12.20 9.43 5.55
N ASP A 236 12.85 10.37 6.20
CA ASP A 236 14.29 10.56 6.01
C ASP A 236 15.04 9.57 6.90
N ARG A 237 15.79 8.66 6.28
CA ARG A 237 16.59 7.67 7.00
C ARG A 237 17.99 8.17 7.32
N ASP A 238 18.39 9.30 6.71
CA ASP A 238 19.64 9.96 7.04
C ASP A 238 19.48 10.77 8.32
N LYS A 239 20.06 10.25 9.41
CA LYS A 239 20.03 10.91 10.72
C LYS A 239 20.83 12.22 10.74
N ALA A 240 21.82 12.36 9.84
CA ALA A 240 22.63 13.56 9.73
C ALA A 240 21.86 14.74 9.13
N SER A 241 20.83 14.47 8.35
CA SER A 241 19.97 15.51 7.75
C SER A 241 19.17 16.33 8.78
N GLY A 242 18.96 15.80 9.99
CA GLY A 242 18.12 16.39 11.03
C GLY A 242 16.62 16.45 10.66
N ARG A 243 16.23 15.95 9.49
CA ARG A 243 14.85 15.98 8.97
C ARG A 243 14.11 14.68 9.28
N LYS A 244 12.82 14.79 9.56
CA LYS A 244 11.96 13.59 9.76
C LYS A 244 11.52 12.97 8.44
N THR A 245 11.39 13.78 7.39
CA THR A 245 10.90 13.37 6.07
C THR A 245 11.64 14.11 4.96
N ARG A 246 11.72 13.48 3.79
CA ARG A 246 12.24 14.07 2.55
C ARG A 246 11.25 13.87 1.40
N LEU A 247 11.35 14.74 0.40
CA LEU A 247 10.60 14.61 -0.85
C LEU A 247 11.44 13.80 -1.85
N VAL A 248 10.79 12.90 -2.54
CA VAL A 248 11.41 12.10 -3.60
C VAL A 248 10.60 12.25 -4.88
N VAL A 249 11.26 12.68 -5.94
CA VAL A 249 10.76 12.59 -7.31
C VAL A 249 11.23 11.25 -7.85
N GLY A 250 10.33 10.34 -8.07
CA GLY A 250 10.66 8.99 -8.52
C GLY A 250 9.78 8.56 -9.70
N GLU A 251 10.30 7.63 -10.49
CA GLU A 251 9.54 7.06 -11.60
C GLU A 251 8.28 6.33 -11.14
N LEU A 252 7.28 6.31 -12.00
CA LEU A 252 6.05 5.54 -11.79
C LEU A 252 6.36 4.04 -11.89
N LYS A 253 5.90 3.28 -10.87
CA LYS A 253 6.31 1.89 -10.63
C LYS A 253 5.86 0.89 -11.68
N THR A 254 4.71 1.13 -12.32
CA THR A 254 4.13 0.16 -13.25
C THR A 254 4.08 0.71 -14.67
N PRO A 255 4.26 -0.15 -15.69
CA PRO A 255 4.13 0.28 -17.09
C PRO A 255 2.80 0.98 -17.38
N LYS A 256 1.69 0.48 -16.84
CA LYS A 256 0.35 1.09 -17.01
C LYS A 256 0.18 2.44 -16.32
N SER A 257 0.99 2.74 -15.31
CA SER A 257 1.00 4.08 -14.72
C SER A 257 1.71 5.09 -15.62
N ARG A 258 2.65 4.65 -16.47
CA ARG A 258 3.33 5.47 -17.45
C ARG A 258 2.45 5.54 -18.70
N ARG A 259 1.87 6.69 -18.95
CA ARG A 259 0.91 6.90 -20.03
C ARG A 259 1.05 8.28 -20.63
N THR A 260 0.63 8.43 -21.87
CA THR A 260 0.57 9.72 -22.58
C THR A 260 -0.89 10.19 -22.59
N LEU A 261 -1.08 11.46 -22.28
CA LEU A 261 -2.36 12.12 -22.32
C LEU A 261 -2.38 13.12 -23.46
N VAL A 262 -3.48 13.16 -24.22
CA VAL A 262 -3.73 14.18 -25.24
C VAL A 262 -4.32 15.41 -24.53
N LEU A 263 -3.69 16.55 -24.71
CA LEU A 263 -4.11 17.81 -24.11
C LEU A 263 -5.03 18.59 -25.07
N THR A 264 -6.04 19.22 -24.51
CA THR A 264 -6.86 20.17 -25.30
C THR A 264 -6.06 21.41 -25.61
N PRO A 265 -6.38 22.15 -26.72
CA PRO A 265 -5.69 23.41 -27.05
C PRO A 265 -5.70 24.42 -25.90
N GLN A 266 -6.81 24.46 -25.13
CA GLN A 266 -6.93 25.33 -23.96
C GLN A 266 -5.94 24.97 -22.86
N LEU A 267 -5.70 23.67 -22.58
CA LEU A 267 -4.73 23.23 -21.61
C LEU A 267 -3.30 23.48 -22.07
N VAL A 268 -3.01 23.29 -23.36
CA VAL A 268 -1.70 23.64 -23.95
C VAL A 268 -1.42 25.14 -23.78
N ALA A 269 -2.39 26.03 -24.08
CA ALA A 269 -2.24 27.47 -23.89
C ALA A 269 -1.96 27.83 -22.42
N LYS A 270 -2.69 27.19 -21.46
CA LYS A 270 -2.47 27.41 -20.03
C LYS A 270 -1.09 26.94 -19.57
N LEU A 271 -0.63 25.78 -20.08
CA LEU A 271 0.72 25.28 -19.79
C LEU A 271 1.80 26.20 -20.35
N ARG A 272 1.63 26.77 -21.55
CA ARG A 272 2.55 27.79 -22.10
C ARG A 272 2.61 29.04 -21.21
N THR A 273 1.46 29.53 -20.75
CA THR A 273 1.39 30.66 -19.80
C THR A 273 2.10 30.33 -18.48
N LEU A 274 1.89 29.11 -17.95
CA LEU A 274 2.57 28.67 -16.75
C LEU A 274 4.08 28.56 -16.94
N HIS A 275 4.54 28.05 -18.09
CA HIS A 275 5.97 27.96 -18.44
C HIS A 275 6.64 29.33 -18.45
N THR A 276 5.99 30.32 -19.10
CA THR A 276 6.47 31.72 -19.12
C THR A 276 6.50 32.31 -17.71
N ARG A 277 5.48 32.08 -16.90
CA ARG A 277 5.42 32.53 -15.50
C ARG A 277 6.55 31.94 -14.67
N GLN A 278 6.82 30.65 -14.83
CA GLN A 278 7.90 29.95 -14.12
C GLN A 278 9.29 30.46 -14.56
N ALA A 279 9.48 30.75 -15.87
CA ALA A 279 10.72 31.36 -16.37
C ALA A 279 11.01 32.71 -15.70
N LYS A 280 9.99 33.57 -15.54
CA LYS A 280 10.11 34.81 -14.79
C LYS A 280 10.46 34.60 -13.33
N ALA A 281 9.82 33.61 -12.68
CA ALA A 281 10.12 33.25 -11.28
C ALA A 281 11.56 32.73 -11.12
N LYS A 282 12.06 31.94 -12.08
CA LYS A 282 13.43 31.45 -12.12
C LYS A 282 14.44 32.63 -12.19
N ILE A 283 14.20 33.61 -13.05
CA ILE A 283 15.04 34.80 -13.15
C ILE A 283 15.02 35.59 -11.83
N ALA A 284 13.85 35.77 -11.24
CA ALA A 284 13.71 36.50 -9.97
C ALA A 284 14.37 35.81 -8.79
N ALA A 285 14.37 34.48 -8.74
CA ALA A 285 15.02 33.69 -7.70
C ALA A 285 16.54 33.61 -7.84
N GLY A 286 17.09 33.84 -9.05
CA GLY A 286 18.53 33.86 -9.32
C GLY A 286 19.22 32.57 -8.85
N GLU A 287 20.27 32.70 -8.05
CA GLU A 287 21.07 31.60 -7.52
C GLU A 287 20.30 30.71 -6.55
N LEU A 288 19.17 31.14 -6.00
CA LEU A 288 18.34 30.32 -5.12
C LEU A 288 17.54 29.26 -5.90
N TRP A 289 17.45 29.37 -7.22
CA TRP A 289 16.69 28.46 -8.04
C TRP A 289 17.37 27.10 -8.17
N GLN A 290 16.69 26.05 -7.74
CA GLN A 290 17.10 24.67 -7.91
C GLN A 290 16.26 24.02 -9.03
N ASP A 291 16.87 23.82 -10.19
CA ASP A 291 16.14 23.34 -11.36
C ASP A 291 15.97 21.82 -11.34
N HIS A 292 14.78 21.39 -11.06
CA HIS A 292 14.36 19.99 -11.14
C HIS A 292 13.53 19.69 -12.41
N GLY A 293 13.38 20.64 -13.33
CA GLY A 293 12.59 20.47 -14.56
C GLY A 293 11.09 20.27 -14.34
N LEU A 294 10.57 20.53 -13.14
CA LEU A 294 9.19 20.27 -12.77
C LEU A 294 8.23 21.36 -13.26
N VAL A 295 7.05 20.96 -13.76
CA VAL A 295 5.98 21.88 -14.13
C VAL A 295 5.42 22.61 -12.91
N PHE A 296 5.26 21.92 -11.80
CA PHE A 296 4.72 22.45 -10.54
C PHE A 296 5.79 22.44 -9.46
N ALA A 297 6.71 23.40 -9.55
CA ALA A 297 7.78 23.59 -8.58
C ALA A 297 7.39 24.57 -7.47
N SER A 298 8.20 24.63 -6.41
CA SER A 298 8.15 25.69 -5.40
C SER A 298 8.63 27.03 -5.97
N GLU A 299 8.64 28.06 -5.15
CA GLU A 299 9.10 29.41 -5.55
C GLU A 299 10.61 29.47 -5.86
N ILE A 300 11.36 28.48 -5.39
CA ILE A 300 12.79 28.31 -5.65
C ILE A 300 13.11 27.08 -6.51
N GLY A 301 12.14 26.54 -7.26
CA GLY A 301 12.36 25.44 -8.21
C GLY A 301 12.34 24.04 -7.61
N THR A 302 12.33 23.88 -6.29
CA THR A 302 12.32 22.55 -5.64
C THR A 302 10.99 21.81 -5.80
N PRO A 303 10.95 20.49 -5.62
CA PRO A 303 9.70 19.74 -5.63
C PRO A 303 8.69 20.28 -4.60
N MET A 304 7.43 20.42 -5.04
CA MET A 304 6.33 20.82 -4.17
C MET A 304 5.94 19.68 -3.25
N ASP A 305 5.80 20.00 -1.95
CA ASP A 305 5.30 19.05 -0.97
C ASP A 305 3.84 18.66 -1.24
N PRO A 306 3.54 17.36 -1.41
CA PRO A 306 2.20 16.90 -1.67
C PRO A 306 1.18 17.28 -0.59
N ASP A 307 1.58 17.39 0.67
CA ASP A 307 0.66 17.76 1.75
C ASP A 307 0.35 19.26 1.71
N ASN A 308 1.35 20.10 1.37
CA ASN A 308 1.11 21.52 1.14
C ASN A 308 0.14 21.76 -0.03
N PHE A 309 0.30 21.03 -1.13
CA PHE A 309 -0.67 21.08 -2.23
C PHE A 309 -2.07 20.68 -1.77
N SER A 310 -2.20 19.61 -0.96
CA SER A 310 -3.51 19.20 -0.45
C SER A 310 -4.15 20.23 0.44
N HIS A 311 -3.39 20.88 1.32
CA HIS A 311 -3.89 21.96 2.17
C HIS A 311 -4.35 23.17 1.36
N ILE A 312 -3.59 23.58 0.34
CA ILE A 312 -3.95 24.68 -0.55
C ILE A 312 -5.22 24.33 -1.34
N PHE A 313 -5.27 23.15 -1.93
CA PHE A 313 -6.45 22.66 -2.65
C PHE A 313 -7.71 22.66 -1.76
N SER A 314 -7.61 22.14 -0.53
CA SER A 314 -8.76 22.12 0.39
C SER A 314 -9.27 23.53 0.74
N LYS A 315 -8.36 24.51 0.88
CA LYS A 315 -8.74 25.92 1.06
C LYS A 315 -9.46 26.48 -0.17
N LEU A 316 -8.98 26.18 -1.36
CA LEU A 316 -9.60 26.63 -2.62
C LEU A 316 -10.97 25.97 -2.83
N ALA A 317 -11.11 24.69 -2.58
CA ALA A 317 -12.38 23.96 -2.64
C ALA A 317 -13.42 24.56 -1.66
N LYS A 318 -12.99 24.91 -0.45
CA LYS A 318 -13.86 25.61 0.52
C LYS A 318 -14.31 26.99 0.01
N ARG A 319 -13.42 27.75 -0.65
CA ARG A 319 -13.78 29.04 -1.28
C ARG A 319 -14.77 28.88 -2.42
N ALA A 320 -14.68 27.78 -3.16
CA ALA A 320 -15.65 27.42 -4.20
C ALA A 320 -16.99 26.90 -3.65
N GLY A 321 -17.23 26.97 -2.34
CA GLY A 321 -18.48 26.48 -1.71
C GLY A 321 -18.58 24.97 -1.56
N LEU A 322 -17.54 24.21 -1.89
CA LEU A 322 -17.58 22.73 -1.88
C LEU A 322 -17.33 22.12 -0.49
N GLY A 323 -16.86 22.91 0.49
CA GLY A 323 -16.45 22.43 1.79
C GLY A 323 -15.06 21.79 1.77
N HIS A 324 -14.85 20.79 2.65
CA HIS A 324 -13.56 20.12 2.75
C HIS A 324 -13.42 19.03 1.69
N TRP A 325 -12.43 19.17 0.80
CA TRP A 325 -12.12 18.24 -0.28
C TRP A 325 -10.63 17.89 -0.29
N HIS A 326 -10.33 16.64 -0.71
CA HIS A 326 -8.98 16.15 -0.93
C HIS A 326 -8.67 16.04 -2.43
N PRO A 327 -7.41 16.19 -2.87
CA PRO A 327 -7.04 16.05 -4.29
C PRO A 327 -7.44 14.68 -4.89
N HIS A 328 -7.54 13.61 -4.08
CA HIS A 328 -7.95 12.31 -4.59
C HIS A 328 -9.42 12.26 -5.01
N GLU A 329 -10.27 13.10 -4.42
CA GLU A 329 -11.67 13.23 -4.82
C GLU A 329 -11.83 13.91 -6.20
N LEU A 330 -10.83 14.74 -6.63
CA LEU A 330 -10.78 15.22 -8.02
C LEU A 330 -10.63 14.08 -9.02
N ARG A 331 -9.83 13.07 -8.68
CA ARG A 331 -9.68 11.89 -9.53
C ARG A 331 -10.98 11.11 -9.65
N HIS A 332 -11.73 10.94 -8.56
CA HIS A 332 -13.06 10.33 -8.59
C HIS A 332 -14.02 11.18 -9.43
N SER A 333 -14.00 12.50 -9.23
CA SER A 333 -14.83 13.42 -10.00
C SER A 333 -14.51 13.38 -11.50
N GLY A 334 -13.22 13.42 -11.87
CA GLY A 334 -12.79 13.33 -13.27
C GLY A 334 -13.23 12.04 -13.94
N ALA A 335 -13.09 10.90 -13.26
CA ALA A 335 -13.54 9.61 -13.77
C ALA A 335 -15.07 9.58 -13.97
N SER A 336 -15.83 10.04 -12.96
CA SER A 336 -17.30 10.08 -13.04
C SER A 336 -17.79 11.04 -14.13
N LEU A 337 -17.17 12.21 -14.26
CA LEU A 337 -17.51 13.18 -15.29
C LEU A 337 -17.20 12.64 -16.70
N MET A 338 -16.06 11.96 -16.91
CA MET A 338 -15.75 11.34 -18.21
C MET A 338 -16.80 10.29 -18.58
N LEU A 339 -17.19 9.42 -17.64
CA LEU A 339 -18.22 8.40 -17.87
C LEU A 339 -19.59 9.05 -18.15
N ALA A 340 -19.98 10.07 -17.39
CA ALA A 340 -21.23 10.81 -17.61
C ALA A 340 -21.26 11.54 -18.96
N GLN A 341 -20.11 11.83 -19.58
CA GLN A 341 -20.01 12.35 -20.95
C GLN A 341 -19.88 11.25 -22.01
N GLY A 342 -20.17 9.99 -21.66
CA GLY A 342 -20.15 8.86 -22.60
C GLY A 342 -18.76 8.33 -22.95
N THR A 343 -17.70 8.71 -22.22
CA THR A 343 -16.36 8.14 -22.45
C THR A 343 -16.37 6.65 -22.09
N PRO A 344 -15.96 5.74 -22.99
CA PRO A 344 -15.95 4.31 -22.72
C PRO A 344 -15.10 3.95 -21.50
N LEU A 345 -15.56 2.99 -20.69
CA LEU A 345 -14.93 2.60 -19.42
C LEU A 345 -13.45 2.21 -19.57
N HIS A 346 -13.08 1.54 -20.67
CA HIS A 346 -11.70 1.17 -20.93
C HIS A 346 -10.81 2.39 -21.19
N VAL A 347 -11.28 3.40 -21.91
CA VAL A 347 -10.58 4.66 -22.15
C VAL A 347 -10.39 5.41 -20.83
N VAL A 348 -11.42 5.51 -20.00
CA VAL A 348 -11.30 6.08 -18.64
C VAL A 348 -10.27 5.33 -17.82
N SER A 349 -10.28 4.00 -17.86
CA SER A 349 -9.29 3.16 -17.15
C SER A 349 -7.86 3.43 -17.61
N GLU A 350 -7.64 3.64 -18.91
CA GLU A 350 -6.32 3.99 -19.49
C GLU A 350 -5.88 5.39 -19.07
N ILE A 351 -6.75 6.38 -19.19
CA ILE A 351 -6.47 7.77 -18.78
C ILE A 351 -6.10 7.81 -17.29
N LEU A 352 -6.81 7.06 -16.45
CA LEU A 352 -6.53 6.95 -15.01
C LEU A 352 -5.24 6.16 -14.72
N GLY A 353 -4.78 5.32 -15.64
CA GLY A 353 -3.64 4.43 -15.41
C GLY A 353 -3.93 3.36 -14.35
N HIS A 354 -5.08 2.70 -14.44
CA HIS A 354 -5.41 1.55 -13.61
C HIS A 354 -4.74 0.29 -14.12
N THR A 355 -4.25 -0.55 -13.23
CA THR A 355 -3.59 -1.81 -13.60
C THR A 355 -4.57 -2.83 -14.16
N SER A 356 -5.86 -2.69 -13.85
CA SER A 356 -6.95 -3.52 -14.35
C SER A 356 -8.20 -2.67 -14.53
N ILE A 357 -8.94 -2.92 -15.60
CA ILE A 357 -10.25 -2.30 -15.85
C ILE A 357 -11.26 -2.64 -14.73
N ALA A 358 -11.07 -3.79 -14.05
CA ALA A 358 -11.92 -4.17 -12.92
C ALA A 358 -11.93 -3.10 -11.82
N ILE A 359 -10.81 -2.43 -11.57
CA ILE A 359 -10.73 -1.33 -10.58
C ILE A 359 -11.69 -0.20 -10.97
N THR A 360 -11.75 0.18 -12.25
CA THR A 360 -12.66 1.21 -12.74
C THR A 360 -14.10 0.74 -12.66
N LYS A 361 -14.36 -0.51 -13.06
CA LYS A 361 -15.69 -1.12 -13.00
C LYS A 361 -16.22 -1.25 -11.57
N ASP A 362 -15.37 -1.67 -10.62
CA ASP A 362 -15.78 -1.86 -9.22
C ASP A 362 -16.14 -0.53 -8.55
N VAL A 363 -15.48 0.57 -8.95
CA VAL A 363 -15.70 1.90 -8.36
C VAL A 363 -16.84 2.65 -9.08
N TYR A 364 -16.90 2.58 -10.41
CA TYR A 364 -17.78 3.43 -11.22
C TYR A 364 -18.83 2.66 -12.03
N GLY A 365 -18.87 1.34 -11.94
CA GLY A 365 -19.78 0.50 -12.75
C GLY A 365 -21.27 0.74 -12.48
N HIS A 366 -21.61 1.32 -11.33
CA HIS A 366 -22.97 1.73 -11.01
C HIS A 366 -23.46 2.91 -11.91
N LEU A 367 -22.55 3.72 -12.44
CA LEU A 367 -22.88 4.83 -13.36
C LEU A 367 -23.22 4.35 -14.77
N LEU A 368 -23.01 3.07 -15.10
CA LEU A 368 -23.23 2.48 -16.42
C LEU A 368 -24.61 1.83 -16.56
N VAL A 369 -25.55 2.11 -15.67
CA VAL A 369 -26.90 1.50 -15.72
C VAL A 369 -27.67 2.00 -16.94
N ASP A 370 -27.60 3.30 -17.24
CA ASP A 370 -28.26 3.90 -18.39
C ASP A 370 -27.64 3.42 -19.70
N ASP A 371 -26.31 3.20 -19.76
CA ASP A 371 -25.65 2.60 -20.93
C ASP A 371 -26.15 1.19 -21.23
N LYS A 372 -26.44 0.38 -20.18
CA LYS A 372 -26.99 -0.96 -20.36
C LYS A 372 -28.42 -0.93 -20.90
N ARG A 373 -29.20 0.05 -20.47
CA ARG A 373 -30.55 0.25 -20.98
C ARG A 373 -30.54 0.70 -22.44
N ALA A 374 -29.71 1.70 -22.76
CA ALA A 374 -29.53 2.18 -24.12
C ALA A 374 -29.02 1.07 -25.06
N ALA A 375 -28.10 0.24 -24.60
CA ALA A 375 -27.62 -0.91 -25.36
C ALA A 375 -28.73 -1.94 -25.62
N ALA A 376 -29.60 -2.22 -24.63
CA ALA A 376 -30.72 -3.12 -24.78
C ALA A 376 -31.78 -2.55 -25.77
N GLU A 377 -32.07 -1.26 -25.69
CA GLU A 377 -32.99 -0.54 -26.60
C GLU A 377 -32.43 -0.54 -28.03
N ALA A 378 -31.15 -0.25 -28.21
CA ALA A 378 -30.50 -0.30 -29.52
C ALA A 378 -30.54 -1.71 -30.14
N MET A 379 -30.31 -2.75 -29.34
CA MET A 379 -30.45 -4.14 -29.81
C MET A 379 -31.89 -4.50 -30.15
N SER A 380 -32.85 -4.03 -29.35
CA SER A 380 -34.25 -4.22 -29.63
C SER A 380 -34.68 -3.58 -30.96
N GLY A 381 -34.26 -2.33 -31.19
CA GLY A 381 -34.51 -1.64 -32.47
C GLY A 381 -33.84 -2.33 -33.65
N ALA A 382 -32.60 -2.80 -33.49
CA ALA A 382 -31.88 -3.48 -34.56
C ALA A 382 -32.44 -4.87 -34.93
N LEU A 383 -32.95 -5.60 -33.93
CA LEU A 383 -33.42 -6.98 -34.13
C LEU A 383 -34.92 -7.10 -34.39
N PHE A 384 -35.73 -6.21 -33.83
CA PHE A 384 -37.18 -6.35 -33.86
C PHE A 384 -37.88 -5.19 -34.55
N GLY A 385 -37.19 -4.16 -34.97
CA GLY A 385 -37.73 -2.98 -35.65
C GLY A 385 -38.73 -2.25 -34.75
N ALA A 386 -38.33 -1.15 -34.10
CA ALA A 386 -39.25 -0.26 -33.42
C ALA A 386 -39.62 0.89 -34.36
#